data_314f8778ef864be09b729dc99040150b
#
_entry.id   314f8778ef864be09b729dc99040150b
#
_cell.length_a   1.000
_cell.length_b   1.000
_cell.length_c   1.000
_cell.angle_alpha   90.00
_cell.angle_beta   90.00
_cell.angle_gamma   90.00
#
_symmetry.space_group_name_H-M   'P 1'
#
loop_
_entity.id
_entity.type
_entity.pdbx_description
1 polymer ?
#
loop_
_entity_poly.entity_id
_entity_poly.type
_entity_poly.pdbx_seq_one_letter_code
_entity_poly.pdbx_strand_id
1 'polypeptide(L)'
;TTLFRSGKISGKQHPFVEHFKFVKQFEDEHTIARQTIPAPAQLLAELFREDNGTQTLAVYPDLEELIQDIAQAYRTVIRDLYDAGCRNIQFDDCTWGMFCDKNYWEARQEDSVSLEEEAEKYLRLNNLALENAPEDLVITTHVCRGNYHSTWASSGGYEPIAPFLFA
;
A
#
# COMPACT_ATOMS: atom_id res chain seq x y z
N THR A 1 -5.77 -14.72 -9.23
CA THR A 1 -4.32 -15.05 -9.23
C THR A 1 -3.97 -15.54 -7.85
N THR A 2 -3.64 -16.82 -7.71
CA THR A 2 -3.23 -17.41 -6.43
C THR A 2 -1.87 -16.83 -6.05
N LEU A 3 -1.81 -16.03 -5.00
CA LEU A 3 -0.56 -15.57 -4.42
C LEU A 3 0.10 -16.76 -3.71
N PHE A 4 1.17 -17.30 -4.29
CA PHE A 4 1.93 -18.37 -3.68
C PHE A 4 2.95 -17.75 -2.71
N ARG A 5 2.88 -18.08 -1.42
CA ARG A 5 3.85 -17.66 -0.41
C ARG A 5 4.61 -18.87 0.11
N SER A 6 5.93 -18.84 -0.05
CA SER A 6 6.82 -19.89 0.43
C SER A 6 7.72 -19.43 1.58
N GLY A 7 7.57 -18.18 2.07
CA GLY A 7 8.42 -17.64 3.12
C GLY A 7 8.09 -16.19 3.50
N LYS A 8 8.93 -15.61 4.35
CA LYS A 8 8.79 -14.22 4.82
C LYS A 8 9.00 -13.20 3.70
N ILE A 9 8.34 -12.05 3.83
CA ILE A 9 8.38 -10.95 2.86
C ILE A 9 9.78 -10.33 2.81
N SER A 10 10.23 -10.00 1.59
CA SER A 10 11.49 -9.30 1.36
C SER A 10 11.35 -8.32 0.19
N GLY A 11 11.92 -7.12 0.33
CA GLY A 11 11.97 -6.09 -0.74
C GLY A 11 13.19 -6.19 -1.66
N LYS A 12 14.07 -7.18 -1.45
CA LYS A 12 15.32 -7.30 -2.20
C LYS A 12 15.07 -7.63 -3.68
N GLN A 13 15.81 -6.96 -4.57
CA GLN A 13 15.76 -7.19 -6.02
C GLN A 13 14.35 -7.06 -6.60
N HIS A 14 13.59 -6.07 -6.12
CA HIS A 14 12.22 -5.87 -6.59
C HIS A 14 12.20 -5.44 -8.07
N PRO A 15 11.37 -6.07 -8.93
CA PRO A 15 11.35 -5.80 -10.38
C PRO A 15 11.03 -4.36 -10.75
N PHE A 16 10.34 -3.60 -9.89
CA PHE A 16 10.02 -2.19 -10.13
C PHE A 16 11.26 -1.31 -10.26
N VAL A 17 12.39 -1.70 -9.70
CA VAL A 17 13.65 -0.96 -9.88
C VAL A 17 14.10 -1.00 -11.34
N GLU A 18 14.03 -2.16 -11.99
CA GLU A 18 14.35 -2.28 -13.42
C GLU A 18 13.29 -1.63 -14.31
N HIS A 19 12.00 -1.72 -13.93
CA HIS A 19 10.94 -0.98 -14.63
C HIS A 19 11.16 0.53 -14.57
N PHE A 20 11.52 1.05 -13.39
CA PHE A 20 11.82 2.47 -13.22
C PHE A 20 13.02 2.89 -14.07
N LYS A 21 14.14 2.14 -14.04
CA LYS A 21 15.31 2.43 -14.88
C LYS A 21 14.97 2.50 -16.37
N PHE A 22 14.05 1.64 -16.83
CA PHE A 22 13.56 1.71 -18.21
C PHE A 22 12.79 3.00 -18.48
N VAL A 23 11.82 3.35 -17.62
CA VAL A 23 11.01 4.57 -17.80
C VAL A 23 11.86 5.83 -17.68
N LYS A 24 12.84 5.84 -16.80
CA LYS A 24 13.75 6.97 -16.58
C LYS A 24 14.51 7.41 -17.83
N GLN A 25 14.76 6.51 -18.77
CA GLN A 25 15.44 6.85 -20.04
C GLN A 25 14.64 7.83 -20.91
N PHE A 26 13.35 8.04 -20.62
CA PHE A 26 12.46 8.95 -21.34
C PHE A 26 12.25 10.28 -20.61
N GLU A 27 12.97 10.54 -19.50
CA GLU A 27 12.99 11.84 -18.86
C GLU A 27 13.64 12.90 -19.76
N ASP A 28 13.11 14.09 -19.70
CA ASP A 28 13.65 15.28 -20.39
C ASP A 28 13.47 16.53 -19.51
N GLU A 29 13.68 17.72 -20.07
CA GLU A 29 13.53 18.99 -19.34
C GLU A 29 12.08 19.31 -18.90
N HIS A 30 11.09 18.57 -19.41
CA HIS A 30 9.66 18.78 -19.16
C HIS A 30 9.00 17.63 -18.43
N THR A 31 9.65 16.47 -18.36
CA THR A 31 9.05 15.24 -17.82
C THR A 31 9.97 14.54 -16.81
N ILE A 32 9.38 14.10 -15.72
CA ILE A 32 10.07 13.34 -14.67
C ILE A 32 9.39 11.98 -14.51
N ALA A 33 10.19 10.91 -14.50
CA ALA A 33 9.70 9.57 -14.28
C ALA A 33 9.15 9.41 -12.84
N ARG A 34 7.96 8.83 -12.76
CA ARG A 34 7.32 8.44 -11.50
C ARG A 34 7.22 6.93 -11.44
N GLN A 35 7.51 6.35 -10.28
CA GLN A 35 7.20 4.96 -10.00
C GLN A 35 5.94 4.87 -9.16
N THR A 36 4.94 4.13 -9.65
CA THR A 36 3.78 3.73 -8.84
C THR A 36 4.01 2.35 -8.25
N ILE A 37 3.65 2.18 -6.99
CA ILE A 37 3.70 0.90 -6.28
C ILE A 37 2.43 0.75 -5.43
N PRO A 38 1.89 -0.45 -5.24
CA PRO A 38 0.81 -0.65 -4.26
C PRO A 38 1.24 -0.11 -2.89
N ALA A 39 0.32 0.50 -2.15
CA ALA A 39 0.62 0.94 -0.79
C ALA A 39 0.91 -0.23 0.15
N PRO A 40 1.70 -0.04 1.23
CA PRO A 40 1.92 -1.07 2.25
C PRO A 40 0.60 -1.59 2.85
N ALA A 41 -0.34 -0.71 3.14
CA ALA A 41 -1.68 -1.07 3.62
C ALA A 41 -2.46 -1.91 2.60
N GLN A 42 -2.37 -1.59 1.30
CA GLN A 42 -2.97 -2.38 0.23
C GLN A 42 -2.41 -3.81 0.20
N LEU A 43 -1.08 -3.96 0.36
CA LEU A 43 -0.47 -5.29 0.44
C LEU A 43 -1.00 -6.05 1.65
N LEU A 44 -1.07 -5.44 2.83
CA LEU A 44 -1.62 -6.08 4.03
C LEU A 44 -3.06 -6.53 3.80
N ALA A 45 -3.91 -5.69 3.23
CA ALA A 45 -5.30 -6.04 2.91
C ALA A 45 -5.40 -7.24 1.96
N GLU A 46 -4.59 -7.30 0.90
CA GLU A 46 -4.55 -8.42 -0.04
C GLU A 46 -4.05 -9.72 0.61
N LEU A 47 -3.17 -9.61 1.62
CA LEU A 47 -2.67 -10.76 2.37
C LEU A 47 -3.75 -11.44 3.22
N PHE A 48 -4.82 -10.72 3.55
CA PHE A 48 -5.96 -11.24 4.33
C PHE A 48 -7.25 -11.34 3.51
N ARG A 49 -7.18 -11.08 2.21
CA ARG A 49 -8.35 -11.16 1.34
C ARG A 49 -8.77 -12.62 1.12
N GLU A 50 -10.07 -12.91 1.29
CA GLU A 50 -10.65 -14.25 1.08
C GLU A 50 -9.87 -15.32 1.87
N ASP A 51 -9.47 -16.42 1.21
CA ASP A 51 -8.75 -17.53 1.85
C ASP A 51 -7.25 -17.27 2.10
N ASN A 52 -6.72 -16.12 1.66
CA ASN A 52 -5.29 -15.81 1.81
C ASN A 52 -4.87 -15.69 3.29
N GLY A 53 -5.79 -15.28 4.16
CA GLY A 53 -5.52 -15.08 5.58
C GLY A 53 -4.96 -16.31 6.27
N THR A 54 -5.51 -17.49 5.99
CA THR A 54 -5.03 -18.76 6.55
C THR A 54 -3.57 -19.05 6.18
N GLN A 55 -3.21 -18.82 4.89
CA GLN A 55 -1.85 -19.00 4.42
C GLN A 55 -0.89 -17.95 4.96
N THR A 56 -1.38 -16.71 5.13
CA THR A 56 -0.61 -15.63 5.75
C THR A 56 -0.25 -15.97 7.19
N LEU A 57 -1.24 -16.39 7.98
CA LEU A 57 -1.04 -16.75 9.38
C LEU A 57 -0.19 -18.01 9.58
N ALA A 58 -0.13 -18.91 8.60
CA ALA A 58 0.79 -20.03 8.63
C ALA A 58 2.26 -19.61 8.56
N VAL A 59 2.56 -18.48 7.88
CA VAL A 59 3.93 -17.92 7.78
C VAL A 59 4.19 -16.87 8.86
N TYR A 60 3.16 -16.09 9.19
CA TYR A 60 3.18 -15.00 10.18
C TYR A 60 2.09 -15.20 11.22
N PRO A 61 2.34 -16.01 12.26
CA PRO A 61 1.39 -16.15 13.37
C PRO A 61 1.20 -14.84 14.17
N ASP A 62 2.21 -13.96 14.14
CA ASP A 62 2.20 -12.64 14.76
C ASP A 62 1.97 -11.56 13.69
N LEU A 63 0.86 -10.83 13.81
CA LEU A 63 0.52 -9.73 12.91
C LEU A 63 1.54 -8.58 13.00
N GLU A 64 2.09 -8.31 14.18
CA GLU A 64 3.08 -7.24 14.34
C GLU A 64 4.38 -7.59 13.59
N GLU A 65 4.83 -8.85 13.62
CA GLU A 65 5.97 -9.29 12.81
C GLU A 65 5.70 -9.08 11.32
N LEU A 66 4.50 -9.40 10.85
CA LEU A 66 4.10 -9.16 9.44
C LEU A 66 4.15 -7.68 9.08
N ILE A 67 3.61 -6.81 9.93
CA ILE A 67 3.63 -5.35 9.73
C ILE A 67 5.06 -4.83 9.62
N GLN A 68 5.95 -5.26 10.50
CA GLN A 68 7.36 -4.85 10.49
C GLN A 68 8.09 -5.35 9.24
N ASP A 69 7.86 -6.58 8.81
CA ASP A 69 8.48 -7.15 7.62
C ASP A 69 7.97 -6.46 6.33
N ILE A 70 6.67 -6.13 6.24
CA ILE A 70 6.14 -5.32 5.13
C ILE A 70 6.83 -3.96 5.12
N ALA A 71 6.84 -3.23 6.24
CA ALA A 71 7.46 -1.92 6.33
C ALA A 71 8.94 -1.96 5.92
N GLN A 72 9.69 -2.95 6.41
CA GLN A 72 11.10 -3.13 6.06
C GLN A 72 11.31 -3.45 4.58
N ALA A 73 10.43 -4.27 3.98
CA ALA A 73 10.49 -4.58 2.55
C ALA A 73 10.26 -3.30 1.70
N TYR A 74 9.28 -2.47 2.09
CA TYR A 74 9.03 -1.21 1.41
C TYR A 74 10.18 -0.21 1.57
N ARG A 75 10.77 -0.06 2.76
CA ARG A 75 11.97 0.77 2.96
C ARG A 75 13.11 0.34 2.03
N THR A 76 13.29 -0.97 1.85
CA THR A 76 14.29 -1.51 0.91
C THR A 76 13.97 -1.11 -0.52
N VAL A 77 12.74 -1.32 -0.99
CA VAL A 77 12.32 -0.96 -2.37
C VAL A 77 12.41 0.55 -2.61
N ILE A 78 11.97 1.37 -1.66
CA ILE A 78 12.06 2.84 -1.74
C ILE A 78 13.52 3.27 -1.87
N ARG A 79 14.41 2.70 -1.07
CA ARG A 79 15.85 2.99 -1.14
C ARG A 79 16.44 2.58 -2.48
N ASP A 80 16.15 1.37 -2.95
CA ASP A 80 16.67 0.86 -4.23
C ASP A 80 16.16 1.71 -5.42
N LEU A 81 14.90 2.17 -5.38
CA LEU A 81 14.34 3.10 -6.36
C LEU A 81 15.05 4.47 -6.30
N TYR A 82 15.26 5.00 -5.11
CA TYR A 82 15.96 6.27 -4.91
C TYR A 82 17.38 6.21 -5.44
N ASP A 83 18.13 5.13 -5.14
CA ASP A 83 19.48 4.89 -5.61
C ASP A 83 19.54 4.71 -7.15
N ALA A 84 18.46 4.20 -7.75
CA ALA A 84 18.28 4.19 -9.21
C ALA A 84 17.95 5.57 -9.81
N GLY A 85 17.81 6.60 -8.97
CA GLY A 85 17.53 7.98 -9.37
C GLY A 85 16.04 8.37 -9.35
N CYS A 86 15.17 7.55 -8.75
CA CYS A 86 13.76 7.91 -8.55
C CYS A 86 13.66 9.06 -7.53
N ARG A 87 12.85 10.07 -7.87
CA ARG A 87 12.53 11.20 -6.98
C ARG A 87 11.03 11.41 -6.79
N ASN A 88 10.22 10.52 -7.38
CA ASN A 88 8.77 10.62 -7.30
C ASN A 88 8.17 9.21 -7.25
N ILE A 89 7.56 8.86 -6.10
CA ILE A 89 6.85 7.60 -5.89
C ILE A 89 5.39 7.90 -5.61
N GLN A 90 4.49 7.10 -6.17
CA GLN A 90 3.08 7.14 -5.84
C GLN A 90 2.69 5.81 -5.18
N PHE A 91 2.10 5.87 -4.00
CA PHE A 91 1.41 4.74 -3.39
C PHE A 91 0.00 4.63 -3.97
N ASP A 92 -0.32 3.50 -4.58
CA ASP A 92 -1.67 3.18 -5.02
C ASP A 92 -2.40 2.47 -3.88
N ASP A 93 -3.32 3.20 -3.22
CA ASP A 93 -3.99 2.76 -2.00
C ASP A 93 -5.51 2.73 -2.18
N CYS A 94 -6.04 1.56 -2.55
CA CYS A 94 -7.48 1.34 -2.65
C CYS A 94 -8.15 1.10 -1.30
N THR A 95 -7.38 0.86 -0.22
CA THR A 95 -7.95 0.59 1.12
C THR A 95 -8.75 1.75 1.64
N TRP A 96 -8.26 2.97 1.48
CA TRP A 96 -8.96 4.19 1.90
C TRP A 96 -10.30 4.40 1.18
N GLY A 97 -10.40 3.95 -0.08
CA GLY A 97 -11.65 3.97 -0.81
C GLY A 97 -12.73 3.10 -0.16
N MET A 98 -12.37 1.93 0.36
CA MET A 98 -13.29 1.03 1.07
C MET A 98 -13.77 1.63 2.38
N PHE A 99 -12.91 2.36 3.10
CA PHE A 99 -13.29 3.07 4.33
C PHE A 99 -14.34 4.16 4.13
N CYS A 100 -14.49 4.68 2.92
CA CYS A 100 -15.52 5.66 2.58
C CYS A 100 -16.91 5.03 2.34
N ASP A 101 -16.98 3.70 2.18
CA ASP A 101 -18.23 3.01 1.83
C ASP A 101 -19.00 2.57 3.07
N LYS A 102 -20.14 3.20 3.28
CA LYS A 102 -21.00 2.93 4.44
C LYS A 102 -21.48 1.47 4.49
N ASN A 103 -21.85 0.91 3.33
CA ASN A 103 -22.34 -0.48 3.29
C ASN A 103 -21.22 -1.48 3.64
N TYR A 104 -20.00 -1.20 3.18
CA TYR A 104 -18.83 -2.01 3.54
C TYR A 104 -18.60 -2.03 5.06
N TRP A 105 -18.72 -0.87 5.73
CA TRP A 105 -18.52 -0.78 7.18
C TRP A 105 -19.68 -1.32 7.98
N GLU A 106 -20.92 -1.10 7.54
CA GLU A 106 -22.10 -1.69 8.20
C GLU A 106 -22.01 -3.23 8.22
N ALA A 107 -21.57 -3.84 7.12
CA ALA A 107 -21.34 -5.29 7.07
C ALA A 107 -20.22 -5.76 8.02
N ARG A 108 -19.17 -4.98 8.20
CA ARG A 108 -18.02 -5.33 9.07
C ARG A 108 -18.25 -5.03 10.56
N GLN A 109 -19.18 -4.17 10.91
CA GLN A 109 -19.56 -3.94 12.32
C GLN A 109 -20.10 -5.20 13.00
N GLU A 110 -20.66 -6.14 12.24
CA GLU A 110 -21.07 -7.45 12.75
C GLU A 110 -19.85 -8.27 13.24
N ASP A 111 -18.66 -8.02 12.70
CA ASP A 111 -17.40 -8.65 13.09
C ASP A 111 -16.69 -7.92 14.25
N SER A 112 -17.32 -6.91 14.86
CA SER A 112 -16.75 -6.07 15.94
C SER A 112 -15.45 -5.33 15.52
N VAL A 113 -15.29 -5.01 14.23
CA VAL A 113 -14.13 -4.26 13.72
C VAL A 113 -14.42 -2.76 13.78
N SER A 114 -13.57 -2.00 14.51
CA SER A 114 -13.63 -0.54 14.54
C SER A 114 -12.98 0.06 13.29
N LEU A 115 -13.67 1.02 12.65
CA LEU A 115 -13.12 1.78 11.53
C LEU A 115 -11.84 2.52 11.95
N GLU A 116 -11.86 3.14 13.11
CA GLU A 116 -10.76 3.91 13.65
C GLU A 116 -9.53 3.02 13.85
N GLU A 117 -9.67 1.86 14.50
CA GLU A 117 -8.57 0.92 14.76
C GLU A 117 -7.97 0.39 13.46
N GLU A 118 -8.81 0.08 12.47
CA GLU A 118 -8.34 -0.40 11.17
C GLU A 118 -7.64 0.70 10.37
N ALA A 119 -8.19 1.92 10.39
CA ALA A 119 -7.57 3.08 9.73
C ALA A 119 -6.23 3.46 10.37
N GLU A 120 -6.15 3.47 11.70
CA GLU A 120 -4.90 3.71 12.43
C GLU A 120 -3.84 2.65 12.13
N LYS A 121 -4.22 1.38 12.05
CA LYS A 121 -3.32 0.29 11.69
C LYS A 121 -2.73 0.49 10.27
N TYR A 122 -3.56 0.86 9.30
CA TYR A 122 -3.12 1.09 7.93
C TYR A 122 -2.26 2.35 7.80
N LEU A 123 -2.65 3.43 8.47
CA LEU A 123 -1.84 4.65 8.54
C LEU A 123 -0.48 4.37 9.17
N ARG A 124 -0.45 3.67 10.30
CA ARG A 124 0.78 3.27 10.97
C ARG A 124 1.69 2.47 10.05
N LEU A 125 1.16 1.47 9.34
CA LEU A 125 1.95 0.65 8.41
C LEU A 125 2.53 1.49 7.27
N ASN A 126 1.72 2.36 6.66
CA ASN A 126 2.20 3.26 5.61
C ASN A 126 3.31 4.18 6.12
N ASN A 127 3.16 4.74 7.32
CA ASN A 127 4.18 5.61 7.95
C ASN A 127 5.47 4.85 8.30
N LEU A 128 5.37 3.63 8.85
CA LEU A 128 6.53 2.77 9.10
C LEU A 128 7.34 2.47 7.82
N ALA A 129 6.65 2.30 6.71
CA ALA A 129 7.31 2.08 5.40
C ALA A 129 8.05 3.32 4.89
N LEU A 130 7.68 4.52 5.36
CA LEU A 130 8.29 5.80 4.98
C LEU A 130 9.38 6.25 5.94
N GLU A 131 9.60 5.57 7.04
CA GLU A 131 10.65 5.91 7.98
C GLU A 131 12.03 5.97 7.30
N ASN A 132 12.74 7.06 7.53
CA ASN A 132 14.05 7.34 6.93
C ASN A 132 14.04 7.42 5.39
N ALA A 133 12.90 7.72 4.78
CA ALA A 133 12.85 8.08 3.36
C ALA A 133 13.71 9.35 3.12
N PRO A 134 14.40 9.44 1.96
CA PRO A 134 15.17 10.66 1.64
C PRO A 134 14.30 11.91 1.58
N GLU A 135 14.80 13.03 2.09
CA GLU A 135 14.05 14.31 2.20
C GLU A 135 13.63 14.89 0.84
N ASP A 136 14.41 14.63 -0.21
CA ASP A 136 14.13 15.08 -1.57
C ASP A 136 13.29 14.10 -2.40
N LEU A 137 12.83 13.00 -1.78
CA LEU A 137 11.92 12.06 -2.40
C LEU A 137 10.46 12.49 -2.19
N VAL A 138 9.77 12.80 -3.27
CA VAL A 138 8.34 13.11 -3.23
C VAL A 138 7.54 11.82 -3.24
N ILE A 139 6.73 11.62 -2.21
CA ILE A 139 5.81 10.48 -2.10
C ILE A 139 4.38 11.00 -2.05
N THR A 140 3.53 10.47 -2.92
CA THR A 140 2.13 10.83 -3.03
C THR A 140 1.26 9.59 -2.85
N THR A 141 0.02 9.77 -2.43
CA THR A 141 -0.97 8.69 -2.31
C THR A 141 -2.09 8.88 -3.32
N HIS A 142 -2.41 7.82 -4.06
CA HIS A 142 -3.61 7.73 -4.89
C HIS A 142 -4.68 6.96 -4.14
N VAL A 143 -5.85 7.57 -3.94
CA VAL A 143 -7.01 6.92 -3.33
C VAL A 143 -7.99 6.52 -4.42
N CYS A 144 -8.10 5.22 -4.68
CA CYS A 144 -8.93 4.65 -5.73
C CYS A 144 -10.29 4.17 -5.20
N ARG A 145 -11.32 4.27 -6.03
CA ARG A 145 -12.66 3.70 -5.78
C ARG A 145 -12.93 2.43 -6.57
N GLY A 146 -11.91 1.94 -7.30
CA GLY A 146 -12.05 0.87 -8.26
C GLY A 146 -12.69 1.31 -9.59
N ASN A 147 -12.35 0.59 -10.65
CA ASN A 147 -12.89 0.83 -11.99
C ASN A 147 -12.98 -0.45 -12.83
N TYR A 148 -12.94 -1.62 -12.17
CA TYR A 148 -13.00 -2.89 -12.86
C TYR A 148 -14.35 -3.06 -13.57
N HIS A 149 -14.29 -3.35 -14.88
CA HIS A 149 -15.47 -3.40 -15.77
C HIS A 149 -16.32 -2.10 -15.73
N SER A 150 -15.68 -0.94 -15.60
CA SER A 150 -16.36 0.36 -15.48
C SER A 150 -17.31 0.46 -14.27
N THR A 151 -17.01 -0.29 -13.22
CA THR A 151 -17.82 -0.35 -11.99
C THR A 151 -16.97 0.11 -10.79
N TRP A 152 -17.55 0.86 -9.88
CA TRP A 152 -16.92 1.21 -8.62
C TRP A 152 -16.91 0.02 -7.67
N ALA A 153 -15.80 -0.16 -6.95
CA ALA A 153 -15.70 -1.11 -5.85
C ALA A 153 -16.25 -0.53 -4.55
N SER A 154 -16.23 0.80 -4.41
CA SER A 154 -16.71 1.51 -3.23
C SER A 154 -17.27 2.88 -3.58
N SER A 155 -18.15 3.41 -2.73
CA SER A 155 -18.79 4.72 -2.88
C SER A 155 -18.82 5.47 -1.53
N GLY A 156 -19.08 6.79 -1.56
CA GLY A 156 -19.18 7.62 -0.34
C GLY A 156 -18.26 8.85 -0.36
N GLY A 157 -18.40 9.75 0.60
CA GLY A 157 -17.53 10.91 0.82
C GLY A 157 -16.21 10.54 1.50
N TYR A 158 -15.27 11.48 1.56
CA TYR A 158 -13.95 11.26 2.20
C TYR A 158 -13.95 11.61 3.69
N GLU A 159 -15.07 12.11 4.23
CA GLU A 159 -15.18 12.54 5.62
C GLU A 159 -14.70 11.50 6.64
N PRO A 160 -14.98 10.19 6.48
CA PRO A 160 -14.54 9.19 7.44
C PRO A 160 -13.02 9.02 7.50
N ILE A 161 -12.31 9.27 6.40
CA ILE A 161 -10.87 9.03 6.29
C ILE A 161 -10.03 10.31 6.32
N ALA A 162 -10.64 11.47 6.12
CA ALA A 162 -9.92 12.74 6.10
C ALA A 162 -9.11 13.00 7.39
N PRO A 163 -9.59 12.67 8.60
CA PRO A 163 -8.82 12.83 9.83
C PRO A 163 -7.52 12.00 9.88
N PHE A 164 -7.47 10.90 9.14
CA PHE A 164 -6.29 10.02 9.08
C PHE A 164 -5.33 10.44 7.97
N LEU A 165 -5.87 10.78 6.79
CA LEU A 165 -5.04 11.11 5.63
C LEU A 165 -4.41 12.50 5.67
N PHE A 166 -5.00 13.44 6.41
CA PHE A 166 -4.59 14.84 6.44
C PHE A 166 -4.21 15.33 7.85
N ALA A 167 -3.94 14.42 8.79
CA ALA A 167 -3.50 14.71 10.15
C ALA A 167 -2.02 15.13 10.21
#